data_1db9abe5d815545f0a1f4798ac9952ae
#
_entry.id   1db9abe5d815545f0a1f4798ac9952ae
#
_cell.length_a   1.000
_cell.length_b   1.000
_cell.length_c   1.000
_cell.angle_alpha   90.00
_cell.angle_beta   90.00
_cell.angle_gamma   90.00
#
_symmetry.space_group_name_H-M   'P 1'
#
loop_
_entity.id
_entity.type
_entity.pdbx_description
1 polymer ?
#
loop_
_entity_poly.entity_id
_entity_poly.type
_entity_poly.pdbx_seq_one_letter_code
_entity_poly.pdbx_strand_id
1 'polypeptide(L)'
;YNAIGRISMANVIILCRGLITVAGFFLLSTLLGEKIWLVYPAAEVITSIIFVLTGLYVSRAPNVSRFYLIDESFERSGTDISFTVECDNEKICEASEKIRDFCDENEFAPKKAMAISLAIEEILTIISEKSLMGHGNLDVRVIKSGENGIIRIRSGGKRYDPFESQDDSLDYMGVQMISKLATDIQYLSVLGVNTLIIFI
;
A
#
# COMPACT_ATOMS: atom_id res chain seq x y z
N TYR A 1 -7.98 4.43 6.78
CA TYR A 1 -6.80 5.22 6.43
C TYR A 1 -5.51 4.61 6.97
N ASN A 2 -5.49 4.11 8.20
CA ASN A 2 -4.30 3.42 8.74
C ASN A 2 -3.89 2.23 7.85
N ALA A 3 -4.84 1.44 7.37
CA ALA A 3 -4.59 0.29 6.51
C ALA A 3 -4.08 0.66 5.10
N ILE A 4 -4.23 1.91 4.69
CA ILE A 4 -3.82 2.43 3.37
C ILE A 4 -2.52 3.27 3.50
N GLY A 5 -1.88 3.29 4.68
CA GLY A 5 -0.66 4.05 4.93
C GLY A 5 -0.84 5.57 5.10
N ARG A 6 -2.08 6.08 5.05
CA ARG A 6 -2.37 7.52 5.26
C ARG A 6 -2.60 7.86 6.73
N ILE A 7 -1.61 7.56 7.56
CA ILE A 7 -1.65 7.76 9.03
C ILE A 7 -1.93 9.21 9.41
N SER A 8 -1.39 10.17 8.67
CA SER A 8 -1.62 11.60 8.92
C SER A 8 -3.08 12.00 8.82
N MET A 9 -3.82 11.50 7.82
CA MET A 9 -5.25 11.76 7.67
C MET A 9 -6.07 11.12 8.79
N ALA A 10 -5.73 9.89 9.18
CA ALA A 10 -6.38 9.22 10.30
C ALA A 10 -6.20 10.02 11.60
N ASN A 11 -4.99 10.49 11.88
CA ASN A 11 -4.69 11.29 13.07
C ASN A 11 -5.41 12.64 13.06
N VAL A 12 -5.51 13.32 11.93
CA VAL A 12 -6.28 14.59 11.80
C VAL A 12 -7.75 14.36 12.13
N ILE A 13 -8.36 13.29 11.61
CA ILE A 13 -9.77 12.98 11.91
C ILE A 13 -9.99 12.73 13.40
N ILE A 14 -9.11 11.95 14.04
CA ILE A 14 -9.20 11.64 15.48
C ILE A 14 -9.04 12.91 16.31
N LEU A 15 -8.07 13.76 15.99
CA LEU A 15 -7.83 15.02 16.67
C LEU A 15 -8.99 16.00 16.50
N CYS A 16 -9.51 16.16 15.28
CA CYS A 16 -10.67 17.03 15.01
C CYS A 16 -11.89 16.58 15.80
N ARG A 17 -12.19 15.27 15.82
CA ARG A 17 -13.29 14.71 16.59
C ARG A 17 -13.16 15.01 18.07
N GLY A 18 -11.98 14.76 18.65
CA GLY A 18 -11.72 15.04 20.08
C GLY A 18 -11.83 16.52 20.43
N LEU A 19 -11.18 17.39 19.65
CA LEU A 19 -11.18 18.83 19.88
C LEU A 19 -12.58 19.44 19.73
N ILE A 20 -13.36 19.06 18.73
CA ILE A 20 -14.72 19.55 18.49
C ILE A 20 -15.62 19.14 19.65
N THR A 21 -15.51 17.91 20.13
CA THR A 21 -16.31 17.44 21.26
C THR A 21 -15.98 18.21 22.54
N VAL A 22 -14.69 18.36 22.89
CA VAL A 22 -14.26 19.10 24.09
C VAL A 22 -14.64 20.57 23.99
N ALA A 23 -14.38 21.23 22.86
CA ALA A 23 -14.78 22.64 22.68
C ALA A 23 -16.30 22.80 22.74
N GLY A 24 -17.07 21.88 22.18
CA GLY A 24 -18.52 21.88 22.23
C GLY A 24 -19.03 21.78 23.66
N PHE A 25 -18.44 20.93 24.50
CA PHE A 25 -18.80 20.85 25.92
C PHE A 25 -18.51 22.17 26.64
N PHE A 26 -17.34 22.77 26.44
CA PHE A 26 -17.00 24.05 27.09
C PHE A 26 -17.90 25.21 26.64
N LEU A 27 -18.13 25.33 25.33
CA LEU A 27 -18.88 26.47 24.78
C LEU A 27 -20.38 26.35 25.01
N LEU A 28 -20.94 25.14 24.99
CA LEU A 28 -22.37 24.91 25.03
C LEU A 28 -22.87 24.47 26.42
N SER A 29 -21.96 24.24 27.37
CA SER A 29 -22.34 23.83 28.74
C SER A 29 -23.31 24.81 29.43
N THR A 30 -23.11 26.10 29.24
CA THR A 30 -23.95 27.16 29.82
C THR A 30 -25.28 27.34 29.08
N LEU A 31 -25.34 26.98 27.80
CA LEU A 31 -26.52 27.17 26.95
C LEU A 31 -27.46 25.96 26.97
N LEU A 32 -26.91 24.76 26.99
CA LEU A 32 -27.66 23.52 26.82
C LEU A 32 -28.14 22.92 28.17
N GLY A 33 -27.50 23.25 29.28
CA GLY A 33 -27.88 22.74 30.62
C GLY A 33 -28.01 21.21 30.59
N GLU A 34 -29.22 20.71 30.93
CA GLU A 34 -29.52 19.27 30.98
C GLU A 34 -29.40 18.55 29.61
N LYS A 35 -29.41 19.29 28.48
CA LYS A 35 -29.31 18.76 27.12
C LYS A 35 -27.88 18.70 26.60
N ILE A 36 -26.89 18.85 27.48
CA ILE A 36 -25.46 18.88 27.10
C ILE A 36 -25.01 17.60 26.33
N TRP A 37 -25.70 16.47 26.56
CA TRP A 37 -25.42 15.24 25.83
C TRP A 37 -25.60 15.34 24.30
N LEU A 38 -26.38 16.35 23.81
CA LEU A 38 -26.53 16.64 22.37
C LEU A 38 -25.23 17.10 21.72
N VAL A 39 -24.22 17.49 22.48
CA VAL A 39 -22.89 17.85 21.96
C VAL A 39 -22.24 16.67 21.24
N TYR A 40 -22.43 15.42 21.70
CA TYR A 40 -21.87 14.23 21.05
C TYR A 40 -22.37 14.05 19.62
N PRO A 41 -23.69 13.90 19.38
CA PRO A 41 -24.17 13.74 18.00
C PRO A 41 -23.87 14.98 17.14
N ALA A 42 -23.90 16.18 17.68
CA ALA A 42 -23.53 17.38 16.95
C ALA A 42 -22.06 17.36 16.53
N ALA A 43 -21.15 16.96 17.42
CA ALA A 43 -19.73 16.82 17.10
C ALA A 43 -19.48 15.77 15.99
N GLU A 44 -20.20 14.65 16.01
CA GLU A 44 -20.10 13.63 14.95
C GLU A 44 -20.55 14.17 13.58
N VAL A 45 -21.66 14.91 13.55
CA VAL A 45 -22.15 15.52 12.31
C VAL A 45 -21.15 16.54 11.77
N ILE A 46 -20.63 17.43 12.63
CA ILE A 46 -19.63 18.44 12.25
C ILE A 46 -18.35 17.77 11.75
N THR A 47 -17.86 16.75 12.44
CA THR A 47 -16.67 16.01 12.04
C THR A 47 -16.89 15.32 10.70
N SER A 48 -18.06 14.74 10.46
CA SER A 48 -18.42 14.11 9.18
C SER A 48 -18.44 15.12 8.04
N ILE A 49 -18.99 16.31 8.27
CA ILE A 49 -18.99 17.39 7.27
C ILE A 49 -17.55 17.82 6.96
N ILE A 50 -16.72 18.04 7.97
CA ILE A 50 -15.31 18.38 7.79
C ILE A 50 -14.59 17.30 6.99
N PHE A 51 -14.84 16.04 7.30
CA PHE A 51 -14.26 14.91 6.57
C PHE A 51 -14.65 14.91 5.09
N VAL A 52 -15.93 15.09 4.77
CA VAL A 52 -16.41 15.16 3.38
C VAL A 52 -15.81 16.36 2.65
N LEU A 53 -15.78 17.54 3.28
CA LEU A 53 -15.20 18.74 2.68
C LEU A 53 -13.70 18.60 2.44
N THR A 54 -12.97 18.01 3.41
CA THR A 54 -11.53 17.72 3.25
C THR A 54 -11.32 16.71 2.13
N GLY A 55 -12.16 15.67 2.06
CA GLY A 55 -12.15 14.68 0.99
C GLY A 55 -12.36 15.33 -0.39
N LEU A 56 -13.34 16.18 -0.52
CA LEU A 56 -13.61 16.91 -1.77
C LEU A 56 -12.48 17.90 -2.14
N TYR A 57 -11.84 18.50 -1.15
CA TYR A 57 -10.72 19.41 -1.39
C TYR A 57 -9.47 18.65 -1.87
N VAL A 58 -9.12 17.56 -1.20
CA VAL A 58 -7.94 16.73 -1.53
C VAL A 58 -8.17 15.96 -2.84
N SER A 59 -9.41 15.58 -3.16
CA SER A 59 -9.74 14.89 -4.41
C SER A 59 -9.65 15.77 -5.67
N ARG A 60 -9.35 17.06 -5.53
CA ARG A 60 -8.99 17.91 -6.65
C ARG A 60 -7.57 17.65 -7.16
N ALA A 61 -6.75 16.93 -6.39
CA ALA A 61 -5.45 16.46 -6.88
C ALA A 61 -5.68 15.38 -7.96
N PRO A 62 -4.95 15.41 -9.09
CA PRO A 62 -5.00 14.35 -10.07
C PRO A 62 -4.60 13.03 -9.40
N ASN A 63 -5.28 11.95 -9.74
CA ASN A 63 -5.02 10.58 -9.26
C ASN A 63 -5.56 10.21 -7.87
N VAL A 64 -6.49 10.96 -7.29
CA VAL A 64 -7.11 10.59 -6.01
C VAL A 64 -8.60 10.33 -6.18
N SER A 65 -9.09 9.17 -5.76
CA SER A 65 -10.51 8.84 -5.77
C SER A 65 -11.32 9.83 -4.93
N ARG A 66 -12.39 10.37 -5.52
CA ARG A 66 -13.22 11.40 -4.90
C ARG A 66 -13.87 11.00 -3.59
N PHE A 67 -14.13 9.71 -3.39
CA PHE A 67 -14.93 9.26 -2.24
C PHE A 67 -14.09 8.72 -1.08
N TYR A 68 -12.97 8.02 -1.37
CA TYR A 68 -12.20 7.32 -0.35
C TYR A 68 -10.80 7.85 -0.14
N LEU A 69 -10.38 8.89 -0.90
CA LEU A 69 -8.99 9.37 -0.92
C LEU A 69 -7.98 8.24 -1.21
N ILE A 70 -8.44 7.22 -1.94
CA ILE A 70 -7.61 6.13 -2.41
C ILE A 70 -6.93 6.60 -3.69
N ASP A 71 -5.65 6.36 -3.79
CA ASP A 71 -4.88 6.69 -4.98
C ASP A 71 -5.35 5.81 -6.15
N GLU A 72 -5.99 6.42 -7.16
CA GLU A 72 -6.50 5.70 -8.33
C GLU A 72 -5.37 5.16 -9.21
N SER A 73 -4.13 5.63 -9.05
CA SER A 73 -2.98 5.07 -9.75
C SER A 73 -2.78 3.58 -9.44
N PHE A 74 -3.30 3.13 -8.29
CA PHE A 74 -3.26 1.73 -7.86
C PHE A 74 -4.33 0.83 -8.51
N GLU A 75 -5.43 1.38 -9.00
CA GLU A 75 -6.60 0.56 -9.35
C GLU A 75 -7.13 0.71 -10.78
N ARG A 76 -6.84 1.79 -11.50
CA ARG A 76 -7.61 2.10 -12.72
C ARG A 76 -6.86 2.43 -13.99
N SER A 77 -5.58 2.69 -13.99
CA SER A 77 -4.89 3.17 -15.18
C SER A 77 -3.86 2.18 -15.68
N GLY A 78 -4.30 1.11 -16.32
CA GLY A 78 -3.35 0.22 -16.98
C GLY A 78 -3.83 -1.21 -17.06
N THR A 79 -3.05 -1.99 -17.77
CA THR A 79 -3.17 -3.46 -17.77
C THR A 79 -2.55 -3.98 -16.49
N ASP A 80 -3.21 -4.92 -15.81
CA ASP A 80 -2.66 -5.54 -14.62
C ASP A 80 -2.76 -7.07 -14.67
N ILE A 81 -1.84 -7.71 -13.98
CA ILE A 81 -1.89 -9.13 -13.67
C ILE A 81 -1.86 -9.31 -12.15
N SER A 82 -2.71 -10.18 -11.63
CA SER A 82 -2.79 -10.48 -10.19
C SER A 82 -2.96 -11.98 -10.00
N PHE A 83 -2.13 -12.57 -9.16
CA PHE A 83 -2.17 -14.00 -8.83
C PHE A 83 -1.57 -14.28 -7.47
N THR A 84 -1.91 -15.43 -6.93
CA THR A 84 -1.39 -15.93 -5.65
C THR A 84 -0.35 -17.03 -5.93
N VAL A 85 0.77 -16.99 -5.22
CA VAL A 85 1.89 -17.94 -5.33
C VAL A 85 2.04 -18.68 -4.01
N GLU A 86 2.09 -19.98 -4.05
CA GLU A 86 2.47 -20.80 -2.89
C GLU A 86 3.99 -20.68 -2.65
N CYS A 87 4.41 -20.82 -1.39
CA CYS A 87 5.82 -20.76 -1.00
C CYS A 87 6.56 -22.06 -1.40
N ASP A 88 6.63 -22.29 -2.70
CA ASP A 88 7.35 -23.39 -3.33
C ASP A 88 8.20 -22.85 -4.48
N ASN A 89 9.46 -23.31 -4.57
CA ASN A 89 10.41 -22.79 -5.55
C ASN A 89 9.93 -22.96 -7.00
N GLU A 90 9.25 -24.08 -7.31
CA GLU A 90 8.69 -24.31 -8.64
C GLU A 90 7.59 -23.27 -8.95
N LYS A 91 6.73 -22.99 -7.98
CA LYS A 91 5.65 -22.00 -8.12
C LYS A 91 6.16 -20.56 -8.18
N ILE A 92 7.24 -20.25 -7.49
CA ILE A 92 7.90 -18.94 -7.55
C ILE A 92 8.53 -18.74 -8.93
N CYS A 93 9.16 -19.78 -9.49
CA CYS A 93 9.71 -19.73 -10.84
C CYS A 93 8.60 -19.55 -11.90
N GLU A 94 7.51 -20.32 -11.83
CA GLU A 94 6.33 -20.13 -12.69
C GLU A 94 5.76 -18.69 -12.58
N ALA A 95 5.80 -18.10 -11.39
CA ALA A 95 5.35 -16.73 -11.18
C ALA A 95 6.26 -15.70 -11.87
N SER A 96 7.58 -15.90 -11.80
CA SER A 96 8.54 -15.02 -12.49
C SER A 96 8.40 -15.07 -14.01
N GLU A 97 8.12 -16.24 -14.57
CA GLU A 97 7.82 -16.41 -16.01
C GLU A 97 6.54 -15.67 -16.41
N LYS A 98 5.44 -15.81 -15.64
CA LYS A 98 4.19 -15.08 -15.88
C LYS A 98 4.38 -13.56 -15.86
N ILE A 99 5.23 -13.06 -14.97
CA ILE A 99 5.53 -11.63 -14.88
C ILE A 99 6.35 -11.21 -16.11
N ARG A 100 7.29 -12.02 -16.55
CA ARG A 100 8.07 -11.76 -17.75
C ARG A 100 7.16 -11.70 -18.99
N ASP A 101 6.29 -12.69 -19.18
CA ASP A 101 5.33 -12.72 -20.27
C ASP A 101 4.44 -11.46 -20.26
N PHE A 102 3.92 -11.10 -19.08
CA PHE A 102 3.14 -9.86 -18.91
C PHE A 102 3.94 -8.61 -19.28
N CYS A 103 5.21 -8.53 -18.91
CA CYS A 103 6.07 -7.41 -19.27
C CYS A 103 6.32 -7.36 -20.78
N ASP A 104 6.54 -8.50 -21.42
CA ASP A 104 6.78 -8.61 -22.86
C ASP A 104 5.52 -8.24 -23.65
N GLU A 105 4.34 -8.74 -23.24
CA GLU A 105 3.04 -8.40 -23.85
C GLU A 105 2.67 -6.92 -23.71
N ASN A 106 3.17 -6.27 -22.66
CA ASN A 106 2.87 -4.88 -22.36
C ASN A 106 4.01 -3.92 -22.73
N GLU A 107 4.88 -4.30 -23.67
CA GLU A 107 5.91 -3.43 -24.26
C GLU A 107 6.90 -2.81 -23.24
N PHE A 108 7.25 -3.54 -22.19
CA PHE A 108 8.41 -3.16 -21.38
C PHE A 108 9.69 -3.40 -22.17
N ALA A 109 10.71 -2.54 -21.98
CA ALA A 109 12.00 -2.77 -22.58
C ALA A 109 12.54 -4.17 -22.18
N PRO A 110 13.03 -5.01 -23.09
CA PRO A 110 13.39 -6.41 -22.79
C PRO A 110 14.38 -6.57 -21.63
N LYS A 111 15.33 -5.65 -21.52
CA LYS A 111 16.27 -5.63 -20.37
C LYS A 111 15.56 -5.35 -19.05
N LYS A 112 14.54 -4.47 -19.07
CA LYS A 112 13.74 -4.12 -17.90
C LYS A 112 12.83 -5.29 -17.51
N ALA A 113 12.16 -5.93 -18.48
CA ALA A 113 11.33 -7.11 -18.27
C ALA A 113 12.11 -8.27 -17.61
N MET A 114 13.30 -8.58 -18.15
CA MET A 114 14.17 -9.60 -17.57
C MET A 114 14.64 -9.25 -16.15
N ALA A 115 15.04 -8.00 -15.93
CA ALA A 115 15.48 -7.57 -14.61
C ALA A 115 14.35 -7.62 -13.58
N ILE A 116 13.13 -7.26 -13.96
CA ILE A 116 11.94 -7.34 -13.11
C ILE A 116 11.63 -8.80 -12.74
N SER A 117 11.59 -9.70 -13.71
CA SER A 117 11.25 -11.11 -13.46
C SER A 117 12.24 -11.78 -12.52
N LEU A 118 13.54 -11.60 -12.75
CA LEU A 118 14.60 -12.15 -11.88
C LEU A 118 14.57 -11.55 -10.48
N ALA A 119 14.39 -10.24 -10.38
CA ALA A 119 14.32 -9.57 -9.08
C ALA A 119 13.09 -10.01 -8.26
N ILE A 120 11.95 -10.20 -8.93
CA ILE A 120 10.75 -10.67 -8.24
C ILE A 120 10.92 -12.11 -7.77
N GLU A 121 11.49 -13.00 -8.58
CA GLU A 121 11.78 -14.37 -8.18
C GLU A 121 12.60 -14.41 -6.89
N GLU A 122 13.68 -13.64 -6.83
CA GLU A 122 14.53 -13.55 -5.65
C GLU A 122 13.78 -12.95 -4.44
N ILE A 123 13.02 -11.86 -4.63
CA ILE A 123 12.23 -11.23 -3.57
C ILE A 123 11.17 -12.20 -3.01
N LEU A 124 10.46 -12.92 -3.88
CA LEU A 124 9.47 -13.91 -3.45
C LEU A 124 10.12 -15.05 -2.67
N THR A 125 11.29 -15.52 -3.11
CA THR A 125 12.07 -16.56 -2.42
C THR A 125 12.49 -16.07 -1.03
N ILE A 126 13.07 -14.88 -0.93
CA ILE A 126 13.49 -14.30 0.35
C ILE A 126 12.31 -14.11 1.31
N ILE A 127 11.18 -13.57 0.82
CA ILE A 127 9.98 -13.39 1.66
C ILE A 127 9.43 -14.75 2.10
N SER A 128 9.40 -15.73 1.21
CA SER A 128 8.98 -17.10 1.54
C SER A 128 9.81 -17.69 2.68
N GLU A 129 11.11 -17.56 2.61
CA GLU A 129 12.04 -18.13 3.62
C GLU A 129 12.05 -17.34 4.94
N LYS A 130 12.15 -16.00 4.85
CA LYS A 130 12.39 -15.16 6.02
C LYS A 130 11.11 -14.71 6.73
N SER A 131 10.03 -14.50 6.00
CA SER A 131 8.73 -14.05 6.54
C SER A 131 7.78 -15.20 6.81
N LEU A 132 7.66 -16.14 5.88
CA LEU A 132 6.68 -17.22 5.87
C LEU A 132 7.25 -18.58 6.30
N MET A 133 8.58 -18.71 6.46
CA MET A 133 9.27 -19.96 6.84
C MET A 133 8.93 -21.15 5.91
N GLY A 134 8.77 -20.86 4.61
CA GLY A 134 8.43 -21.87 3.60
C GLY A 134 6.95 -22.29 3.57
N HIS A 135 6.07 -21.65 4.32
CA HIS A 135 4.65 -22.00 4.39
C HIS A 135 3.74 -20.80 4.17
N GLY A 136 2.75 -20.93 3.31
CA GLY A 136 1.75 -19.89 3.07
C GLY A 136 1.73 -19.43 1.62
N ASN A 137 1.09 -18.30 1.41
CA ASN A 137 0.86 -17.74 0.09
C ASN A 137 1.36 -16.30 0.00
N LEU A 138 1.79 -15.94 -1.19
CA LEU A 138 2.22 -14.61 -1.59
C LEU A 138 1.25 -14.09 -2.66
N ASP A 139 0.63 -12.94 -2.42
CA ASP A 139 -0.20 -12.28 -3.43
C ASP A 139 0.67 -11.29 -4.20
N VAL A 140 0.75 -11.48 -5.50
CA VAL A 140 1.54 -10.65 -6.41
C VAL A 140 0.60 -9.93 -7.36
N ARG A 141 0.80 -8.63 -7.51
CA ARG A 141 0.11 -7.82 -8.52
C ARG A 141 1.11 -6.93 -9.24
N VAL A 142 1.10 -6.97 -10.54
CA VAL A 142 1.91 -6.10 -11.41
C VAL A 142 0.95 -5.26 -12.24
N ILE A 143 1.17 -3.95 -12.24
CA ILE A 143 0.34 -2.97 -12.96
C ILE A 143 1.25 -2.19 -13.88
N LYS A 144 0.88 -2.05 -15.15
CA LYS A 144 1.52 -1.11 -16.09
C LYS A 144 0.66 0.14 -16.22
N SER A 145 1.25 1.31 -16.01
CA SER A 145 0.61 2.61 -16.21
C SER A 145 1.52 3.52 -17.05
N GLY A 146 1.25 3.59 -18.35
CA GLY A 146 2.11 4.30 -19.30
C GLY A 146 3.50 3.67 -19.40
N GLU A 147 4.56 4.44 -19.15
CA GLU A 147 5.95 3.95 -19.11
C GLU A 147 6.37 3.37 -17.75
N ASN A 148 5.54 3.55 -16.73
CA ASN A 148 5.83 3.13 -15.36
C ASN A 148 5.16 1.78 -15.05
N GLY A 149 5.78 1.03 -14.15
CA GLY A 149 5.25 -0.21 -13.59
C GLY A 149 5.13 -0.10 -12.07
N ILE A 150 4.12 -0.75 -11.51
CA ILE A 150 3.97 -0.88 -10.06
C ILE A 150 3.87 -2.36 -9.74
N ILE A 151 4.72 -2.82 -8.84
CA ILE A 151 4.71 -4.19 -8.36
C ILE A 151 4.28 -4.14 -6.90
N ARG A 152 3.27 -4.94 -6.56
CA ARG A 152 2.81 -5.09 -5.19
C ARG A 152 2.87 -6.54 -4.79
N ILE A 153 3.59 -6.82 -3.70
CA ILE A 153 3.68 -8.14 -3.09
C ILE A 153 3.07 -8.06 -1.70
N ARG A 154 2.16 -8.97 -1.40
CA ARG A 154 1.55 -9.11 -0.08
C ARG A 154 1.83 -10.48 0.50
N SER A 155 2.15 -10.51 1.78
CA SER A 155 2.36 -11.77 2.52
C SER A 155 1.80 -11.66 3.93
N GLY A 156 1.38 -12.76 4.50
CA GLY A 156 1.23 -12.89 5.95
C GLY A 156 2.59 -13.09 6.63
N GLY A 157 2.57 -13.53 7.89
CA GLY A 157 3.77 -13.96 8.59
C GLY A 157 4.54 -12.88 9.33
N LYS A 158 5.81 -13.17 9.62
CA LYS A 158 6.67 -12.26 10.38
C LYS A 158 7.00 -11.03 9.57
N ARG A 159 7.03 -9.85 10.23
CA ARG A 159 7.52 -8.63 9.60
C ARG A 159 8.94 -8.83 9.08
N TYR A 160 9.13 -8.63 7.79
CA TYR A 160 10.41 -8.71 7.13
C TYR A 160 10.41 -7.81 5.89
N ASP A 161 11.33 -6.84 5.87
CA ASP A 161 11.54 -5.95 4.73
C ASP A 161 12.81 -6.40 3.99
N PRO A 162 12.70 -6.87 2.74
CA PRO A 162 13.86 -7.31 1.96
C PRO A 162 14.88 -6.20 1.68
N PHE A 163 14.48 -4.93 1.78
CA PHE A 163 15.32 -3.77 1.48
C PHE A 163 15.95 -3.13 2.73
N GLU A 164 15.48 -3.46 3.93
CA GLU A 164 16.04 -2.95 5.20
C GLU A 164 17.33 -3.68 5.58
N SER A 165 17.45 -4.98 5.24
CA SER A 165 18.62 -5.80 5.52
C SER A 165 19.62 -5.70 4.37
N GLN A 166 20.48 -4.67 4.38
CA GLN A 166 21.65 -4.59 3.51
C GLN A 166 22.74 -5.51 4.01
N ASP A 167 22.60 -6.80 3.74
CA ASP A 167 23.73 -7.70 3.80
C ASP A 167 24.39 -7.69 2.41
N ASP A 168 25.64 -7.25 2.30
CA ASP A 168 26.43 -7.20 1.06
C ASP A 168 26.74 -8.59 0.46
N SER A 169 25.98 -9.61 0.84
CA SER A 169 26.13 -10.96 0.31
C SER A 169 25.57 -11.04 -1.12
N LEU A 170 26.23 -11.83 -1.96
CA LEU A 170 25.81 -12.15 -3.33
C LEU A 170 24.37 -12.70 -3.44
N ASP A 171 23.77 -13.06 -2.31
CA ASP A 171 22.42 -13.64 -2.20
C ASP A 171 21.29 -12.63 -2.43
N TYR A 172 21.59 -11.34 -2.65
CA TYR A 172 20.61 -10.25 -2.81
C TYR A 172 20.77 -9.48 -4.14
N MET A 173 21.26 -10.13 -5.18
CA MET A 173 21.52 -9.48 -6.47
C MET A 173 20.25 -8.90 -7.10
N GLY A 174 19.12 -9.61 -7.06
CA GLY A 174 17.84 -9.14 -7.59
C GLY A 174 17.29 -7.96 -6.81
N VAL A 175 17.42 -7.98 -5.46
CA VAL A 175 17.05 -6.83 -4.61
C VAL A 175 17.88 -5.61 -4.98
N GLN A 176 19.18 -5.76 -5.21
CA GLN A 176 20.05 -4.66 -5.66
C GLN A 176 19.69 -4.18 -7.07
N MET A 177 19.34 -5.10 -7.98
CA MET A 177 18.91 -4.74 -9.33
C MET A 177 17.64 -3.91 -9.31
N ILE A 178 16.63 -4.36 -8.58
CA ILE A 178 15.35 -3.64 -8.50
C ILE A 178 15.49 -2.30 -7.80
N SER A 179 16.35 -2.18 -6.77
CA SER A 179 16.64 -0.91 -6.11
C SER A 179 17.20 0.15 -7.04
N LYS A 180 17.94 -0.27 -8.09
CA LYS A 180 18.47 0.64 -9.12
C LYS A 180 17.44 1.01 -10.20
N LEU A 181 16.45 0.16 -10.42
CA LEU A 181 15.37 0.37 -11.39
C LEU A 181 14.18 1.09 -10.80
N ALA A 182 13.96 0.93 -9.51
CA ALA A 182 12.84 1.51 -8.79
C ALA A 182 13.01 3.02 -8.62
N THR A 183 11.92 3.75 -8.85
CA THR A 183 11.82 5.18 -8.53
C THR A 183 11.44 5.40 -7.07
N ASP A 184 10.69 4.46 -6.48
CA ASP A 184 10.32 4.46 -5.06
C ASP A 184 10.03 3.03 -4.60
N ILE A 185 10.31 2.74 -3.32
CA ILE A 185 10.04 1.45 -2.69
C ILE A 185 9.39 1.72 -1.34
N GLN A 186 8.23 1.11 -1.11
CA GLN A 186 7.46 1.29 0.10
C GLN A 186 7.20 -0.06 0.75
N TYR A 187 7.49 -0.17 2.05
CA TYR A 187 7.16 -1.33 2.85
C TYR A 187 6.21 -0.95 3.98
N LEU A 188 5.14 -1.70 4.12
CA LEU A 188 4.12 -1.50 5.15
C LEU A 188 3.78 -2.84 5.80
N SER A 189 3.83 -2.89 7.13
CA SER A 189 3.40 -4.07 7.90
C SER A 189 2.30 -3.66 8.88
N VAL A 190 1.08 -4.14 8.66
CA VAL A 190 -0.10 -3.80 9.45
C VAL A 190 -0.90 -5.06 9.75
N LEU A 191 -1.20 -5.30 11.03
CA LEU A 191 -2.05 -6.41 11.49
C LEU A 191 -1.59 -7.80 10.98
N GLY A 192 -0.28 -8.01 10.87
CA GLY A 192 0.29 -9.28 10.41
C GLY A 192 0.26 -9.47 8.88
N VAL A 193 -0.12 -8.44 8.13
CA VAL A 193 0.01 -8.39 6.67
C VAL A 193 1.15 -7.47 6.29
N ASN A 194 2.12 -8.02 5.58
CA ASN A 194 3.24 -7.29 5.00
C ASN A 194 2.89 -6.92 3.56
N THR A 195 3.11 -5.69 3.17
CA THR A 195 2.89 -5.20 1.81
C THR A 195 4.14 -4.48 1.35
N LEU A 196 4.72 -4.96 0.28
CA LEU A 196 5.84 -4.33 -0.42
C LEU A 196 5.31 -3.76 -1.73
N ILE A 197 5.65 -2.50 -2.02
CA ILE A 197 5.26 -1.80 -3.22
C ILE A 197 6.51 -1.21 -3.87
N ILE A 198 6.72 -1.53 -5.14
CA ILE A 198 7.88 -1.10 -5.92
C ILE A 198 7.37 -0.32 -7.12
N PHE A 199 7.79 0.92 -7.26
CA PHE A 199 7.49 1.77 -8.41
C PHE A 199 8.69 1.76 -9.37
N ILE A 200 8.45 1.41 -10.64
CA ILE A 200 9.51 1.20 -11.64
C ILE A 200 9.31 2.15 -12.82
#